data_eb302f9d4e938871e81d2d73c2fb41b0
#
_entry.id   eb302f9d4e938871e81d2d73c2fb41b0
#
_cell.length_a   1.000
_cell.length_b   1.000
_cell.length_c   1.000
_cell.angle_alpha   90.00
_cell.angle_beta   90.00
_cell.angle_gamma   90.00
#
_symmetry.space_group_name_H-M   'P 1'
#
loop_
_entity.id
_entity.type
_entity.pdbx_description
1 polymer ?
#
loop_
_entity_poly.entity_id
_entity_poly.type
_entity_poly.pdbx_seq_one_letter_code
_entity_poly.pdbx_strand_id
1 'polypeptide(L)'
;DDVESRGLGDVYKRQGLEKNLGRSPRTWFKPNDMVKTPQAPYDRCDDFSGKTFKPVWQWNHNPNDKMWSLNKERKGWLRLHSMPAKQLLWAKNTLTQRAIGPVSYTSVKLDASRLKVGDEAGLGAINTPYASLGVVKTDKGLNLRCYDQNTNKEVWKPLAKSKVVWLRLWGDYDKSQLQYSYSLDGKNWENIGEQMLSPYQLKTFQGVRVALYAFNKKELNGGVADFDDFKVEEPLADRTANLPIGKTIRFSNLADGSLMDATGHGLMHSSSNRKDMRNQVKFVVEDRGKGKIALKTADGRYV
;
A
#
# COMPACT_ATOMS: atom_id res chain seq x y z
N ASP A 1 21.10 -24.26 4.40
CA ASP A 1 21.20 -24.17 2.93
C ASP A 1 19.89 -24.64 2.36
N ASP A 2 19.03 -23.71 2.02
CA ASP A 2 17.77 -24.06 1.41
C ASP A 2 17.93 -24.32 -0.11
N VAL A 3 16.93 -24.96 -0.68
CA VAL A 3 16.92 -25.35 -2.09
C VAL A 3 16.89 -24.14 -3.01
N GLU A 4 16.38 -23.01 -2.53
CA GLU A 4 16.26 -21.78 -3.32
C GLU A 4 17.63 -21.12 -3.54
N SER A 5 18.49 -21.11 -2.52
CA SER A 5 19.85 -20.57 -2.65
C SER A 5 20.70 -21.43 -3.58
N ARG A 6 20.46 -22.74 -3.65
CA ARG A 6 21.12 -23.64 -4.60
C ARG A 6 20.66 -23.39 -6.04
N GLY A 7 19.36 -23.13 -6.26
CA GLY A 7 18.82 -22.80 -7.58
C GLY A 7 19.42 -21.54 -8.18
N LEU A 8 19.57 -20.50 -7.39
CA LEU A 8 20.25 -19.26 -7.79
C LEU A 8 21.73 -19.49 -8.09
N GLY A 9 22.43 -20.29 -7.28
CA GLY A 9 23.83 -20.65 -7.51
C GLY A 9 24.05 -21.37 -8.83
N ASP A 10 23.17 -22.27 -9.21
CA ASP A 10 23.23 -23.00 -10.49
C ASP A 10 22.95 -22.10 -11.69
N VAL A 11 22.06 -21.13 -11.58
CA VAL A 11 21.79 -20.13 -12.62
C VAL A 11 23.04 -19.29 -12.86
N TYR A 12 23.72 -18.84 -11.82
CA TYR A 12 24.96 -18.08 -11.93
C TYR A 12 26.11 -18.91 -12.51
N LYS A 13 26.25 -20.18 -12.15
CA LYS A 13 27.27 -21.09 -12.72
C LYS A 13 27.05 -21.30 -14.22
N ARG A 14 25.83 -21.58 -14.66
CA ARG A 14 25.50 -21.78 -16.07
C ARG A 14 25.73 -20.54 -16.93
N GLN A 15 25.84 -19.36 -16.34
CA GLN A 15 26.08 -18.10 -17.05
C GLN A 15 27.55 -17.67 -17.06
N GLY A 16 28.49 -18.54 -16.74
CA GLY A 16 29.93 -18.25 -16.77
C GLY A 16 30.42 -17.33 -15.65
N LEU A 17 29.63 -17.20 -14.57
CA LEU A 17 29.94 -16.35 -13.41
C LEU A 17 30.66 -17.11 -12.30
N GLU A 18 31.26 -18.23 -12.60
CA GLU A 18 31.94 -19.13 -11.63
C GLU A 18 32.96 -18.45 -10.74
N LYS A 19 33.57 -17.35 -11.23
CA LYS A 19 34.54 -16.58 -10.47
C LYS A 19 33.93 -15.66 -9.41
N ASN A 20 32.60 -15.51 -9.39
CA ASN A 20 31.90 -14.60 -8.48
C ASN A 20 30.96 -15.33 -7.51
N LEU A 21 31.31 -16.54 -7.12
CA LEU A 21 30.54 -17.38 -6.20
C LEU A 21 30.06 -16.58 -4.96
N GLY A 22 28.73 -16.51 -4.81
CA GLY A 22 28.08 -15.85 -3.67
C GLY A 22 28.06 -14.33 -3.69
N ARG A 23 28.42 -13.67 -4.78
CA ARG A 23 28.35 -12.21 -4.89
C ARG A 23 27.46 -11.81 -6.06
N SER A 24 26.56 -10.86 -5.84
CA SER A 24 25.80 -10.23 -6.92
C SER A 24 26.75 -9.54 -7.89
N PRO A 25 26.60 -9.73 -9.20
CA PRO A 25 27.42 -9.03 -10.18
C PRO A 25 27.15 -7.51 -10.10
N ARG A 26 28.21 -6.71 -10.25
CA ARG A 26 28.09 -5.24 -10.26
C ARG A 26 27.39 -4.73 -11.52
N THR A 27 27.50 -5.47 -12.61
CA THR A 27 26.87 -5.15 -13.89
C THR A 27 26.18 -6.40 -14.42
N TRP A 28 25.00 -6.23 -14.99
CA TRP A 28 24.22 -7.29 -15.59
C TRP A 28 23.60 -6.83 -16.90
N PHE A 29 23.38 -7.76 -17.79
CA PHE A 29 22.61 -7.48 -18.98
C PHE A 29 21.16 -7.17 -18.61
N LYS A 30 20.66 -6.04 -19.09
CA LYS A 30 19.23 -5.76 -18.98
C LYS A 30 18.47 -6.91 -19.65
N PRO A 31 17.46 -7.52 -19.03
CA PRO A 31 16.59 -8.46 -19.68
C PRO A 31 16.09 -7.88 -21.00
N ASN A 32 16.00 -8.70 -22.04
CA ASN A 32 15.57 -8.27 -23.36
C ASN A 32 14.35 -7.37 -23.26
N ASP A 33 14.39 -6.24 -23.96
CA ASP A 33 13.29 -5.28 -24.06
C ASP A 33 12.11 -5.89 -24.82
N MET A 34 11.49 -6.90 -24.22
CA MET A 34 10.27 -7.49 -24.75
C MET A 34 9.10 -6.53 -24.70
N VAL A 35 9.17 -5.52 -23.83
CA VAL A 35 8.15 -4.49 -23.67
C VAL A 35 8.72 -3.15 -24.09
N LYS A 36 8.34 -2.70 -25.28
CA LYS A 36 8.72 -1.38 -25.82
C LYS A 36 7.86 -0.23 -25.27
N THR A 37 6.82 -0.54 -24.52
CA THR A 37 5.91 0.45 -23.93
C THR A 37 6.48 0.99 -22.62
N PRO A 38 6.47 2.32 -22.42
CA PRO A 38 6.78 2.90 -21.12
C PRO A 38 5.85 2.30 -20.06
N GLN A 39 6.39 1.88 -18.93
CA GLN A 39 5.55 1.49 -17.80
C GLN A 39 4.91 2.75 -17.20
N ALA A 40 3.59 2.80 -17.24
CA ALA A 40 2.85 3.76 -16.45
C ALA A 40 2.95 3.40 -14.96
N PRO A 41 2.96 4.37 -14.05
CA PRO A 41 2.78 4.11 -12.62
C PRO A 41 1.51 3.29 -12.39
N TYR A 42 1.52 2.38 -11.43
CA TYR A 42 0.31 1.66 -11.05
C TYR A 42 -0.72 2.66 -10.51
N ASP A 43 -1.85 2.74 -11.18
CA ASP A 43 -3.01 3.45 -10.64
C ASP A 43 -3.64 2.59 -9.54
N ARG A 44 -3.49 3.06 -8.29
CA ARG A 44 -3.98 2.39 -7.09
C ARG A 44 -5.38 2.79 -6.69
N CYS A 45 -5.86 3.94 -7.22
CA CYS A 45 -7.22 4.39 -6.98
C CYS A 45 -8.21 3.56 -7.78
N ASP A 46 -9.44 3.42 -7.29
CA ASP A 46 -10.50 2.69 -8.01
C ASP A 46 -11.88 3.24 -7.65
N ASP A 47 -12.65 3.60 -8.67
CA ASP A 47 -14.04 4.00 -8.56
C ASP A 47 -15.01 2.82 -8.79
N PHE A 48 -14.47 1.61 -8.93
CA PHE A 48 -15.19 0.37 -9.14
C PHE A 48 -16.17 0.38 -10.33
N SER A 49 -15.99 1.30 -11.29
CA SER A 49 -16.80 1.37 -12.52
C SER A 49 -16.33 0.40 -13.61
N GLY A 50 -15.17 -0.22 -13.41
CA GLY A 50 -14.57 -1.17 -14.32
C GLY A 50 -15.36 -2.48 -14.46
N LYS A 51 -15.09 -3.24 -15.52
CA LYS A 51 -15.66 -4.59 -15.72
C LYS A 51 -14.89 -5.67 -14.96
N THR A 52 -13.62 -5.41 -14.66
CA THR A 52 -12.68 -6.28 -13.94
C THR A 52 -11.89 -5.47 -12.94
N PHE A 53 -11.37 -6.11 -11.92
CA PHE A 53 -10.45 -5.46 -10.99
C PHE A 53 -9.17 -5.02 -11.68
N LYS A 54 -8.61 -3.89 -11.24
CA LYS A 54 -7.25 -3.47 -11.61
C LYS A 54 -6.23 -4.50 -11.08
N PRO A 55 -5.08 -4.68 -11.75
CA PRO A 55 -4.07 -5.68 -11.35
C PRO A 55 -3.49 -5.51 -9.94
N VAL A 56 -3.70 -4.35 -9.32
CA VAL A 56 -3.25 -4.05 -7.94
C VAL A 56 -4.08 -4.76 -6.87
N TRP A 57 -5.29 -5.23 -7.22
CA TRP A 57 -6.18 -5.90 -6.28
C TRP A 57 -5.88 -7.39 -6.16
N GLN A 58 -5.97 -7.90 -4.94
CA GLN A 58 -5.80 -9.32 -4.63
C GLN A 58 -6.79 -9.73 -3.53
N TRP A 59 -7.39 -10.89 -3.69
CA TRP A 59 -8.16 -11.52 -2.62
C TRP A 59 -7.22 -12.05 -1.52
N ASN A 60 -7.59 -11.82 -0.27
CA ASN A 60 -6.81 -12.34 0.87
C ASN A 60 -6.97 -13.85 1.05
N HIS A 61 -8.13 -14.39 0.66
CA HIS A 61 -8.46 -15.82 0.63
C HIS A 61 -9.02 -16.19 -0.73
N ASN A 62 -9.20 -17.47 -1.01
CA ASN A 62 -9.93 -17.91 -2.18
C ASN A 62 -11.36 -17.36 -2.12
N PRO A 63 -11.79 -16.53 -3.07
CA PRO A 63 -13.07 -15.86 -3.01
C PRO A 63 -14.23 -16.83 -3.24
N ASN A 64 -15.39 -16.51 -2.71
CA ASN A 64 -16.65 -17.09 -3.14
C ASN A 64 -17.28 -16.11 -4.15
N ASP A 65 -17.25 -16.46 -5.43
CA ASP A 65 -17.66 -15.60 -6.53
C ASP A 65 -19.17 -15.29 -6.56
N LYS A 66 -19.98 -16.02 -5.80
CA LYS A 66 -21.41 -15.75 -5.63
C LYS A 66 -21.69 -14.67 -4.57
N MET A 67 -20.68 -14.26 -3.81
CA MET A 67 -20.80 -13.41 -2.63
C MET A 67 -20.09 -12.06 -2.81
N TRP A 68 -19.87 -11.65 -4.03
CA TRP A 68 -19.39 -10.31 -4.38
C TRP A 68 -19.81 -9.93 -5.80
N SER A 69 -19.86 -8.63 -6.06
CA SER A 69 -20.04 -8.13 -7.43
C SER A 69 -19.29 -6.82 -7.63
N LEU A 70 -18.73 -6.66 -8.83
CA LEU A 70 -18.11 -5.43 -9.29
C LEU A 70 -18.96 -4.82 -10.39
N ASN A 71 -19.48 -3.59 -10.18
CA ASN A 71 -20.24 -2.82 -11.16
C ASN A 71 -21.46 -3.57 -11.79
N LYS A 72 -21.96 -4.61 -11.13
CA LYS A 72 -23.08 -5.41 -11.64
C LYS A 72 -24.37 -5.20 -10.84
N GLU A 73 -24.41 -5.64 -9.58
CA GLU A 73 -25.58 -5.49 -8.71
C GLU A 73 -25.84 -4.02 -8.34
N ARG A 74 -24.78 -3.22 -8.28
CA ARG A 74 -24.84 -1.77 -8.13
C ARG A 74 -23.81 -1.13 -9.04
N LYS A 75 -24.27 -0.30 -9.97
CA LYS A 75 -23.41 0.38 -10.94
C LYS A 75 -22.40 1.31 -10.25
N GLY A 76 -21.12 1.22 -10.64
CA GLY A 76 -20.03 2.02 -10.07
C GLY A 76 -19.65 1.64 -8.64
N TRP A 77 -19.97 0.42 -8.19
CA TRP A 77 -19.67 0.00 -6.82
C TRP A 77 -19.11 -1.42 -6.79
N LEU A 78 -18.20 -1.63 -5.85
CA LEU A 78 -17.87 -2.96 -5.36
C LEU A 78 -18.86 -3.33 -4.26
N ARG A 79 -19.57 -4.44 -4.42
CA ARG A 79 -20.45 -5.02 -3.41
C ARG A 79 -19.83 -6.27 -2.81
N LEU A 80 -19.75 -6.32 -1.48
CA LEU A 80 -19.39 -7.51 -0.73
C LEU A 80 -20.61 -7.99 0.08
N HIS A 81 -20.94 -9.27 -0.05
CA HIS A 81 -21.94 -9.94 0.77
C HIS A 81 -21.27 -10.45 2.05
N SER A 82 -21.82 -10.10 3.20
CA SER A 82 -21.30 -10.52 4.50
C SER A 82 -21.45 -12.03 4.68
N MET A 83 -20.34 -12.73 4.80
CA MET A 83 -20.30 -14.15 5.13
C MET A 83 -19.87 -14.37 6.58
N PRO A 84 -20.17 -15.54 7.17
CA PRO A 84 -19.76 -15.88 8.52
C PRO A 84 -18.25 -15.76 8.74
N ALA A 85 -17.83 -14.99 9.75
CA ALA A 85 -16.46 -15.00 10.24
C ALA A 85 -16.37 -14.39 11.64
N LYS A 86 -15.49 -14.91 12.48
CA LYS A 86 -15.27 -14.40 13.85
C LYS A 86 -14.51 -13.09 13.88
N GLN A 87 -13.62 -12.88 12.90
CA GLN A 87 -12.75 -11.72 12.80
C GLN A 87 -12.28 -11.49 11.37
N LEU A 88 -11.72 -10.32 11.11
CA LEU A 88 -11.25 -9.89 9.78
C LEU A 88 -10.29 -10.89 9.13
N LEU A 89 -9.34 -11.47 9.86
CA LEU A 89 -8.35 -12.40 9.29
C LEU A 89 -8.97 -13.68 8.71
N TRP A 90 -10.18 -14.04 9.13
CA TRP A 90 -10.92 -15.22 8.64
C TRP A 90 -12.02 -14.85 7.63
N ALA A 91 -12.25 -13.55 7.41
CA ALA A 91 -13.28 -13.10 6.50
C ALA A 91 -12.92 -13.43 5.04
N LYS A 92 -13.75 -14.25 4.39
CA LYS A 92 -13.65 -14.47 2.95
C LYS A 92 -14.05 -13.19 2.20
N ASN A 93 -13.73 -13.13 0.90
CA ASN A 93 -14.00 -11.99 0.05
C ASN A 93 -13.46 -10.66 0.65
N THR A 94 -12.32 -10.73 1.30
CA THR A 94 -11.55 -9.57 1.72
C THR A 94 -10.64 -9.17 0.57
N LEU A 95 -10.93 -8.03 -0.05
CA LEU A 95 -10.19 -7.50 -1.20
C LEU A 95 -9.08 -6.59 -0.73
N THR A 96 -7.85 -6.82 -1.19
CA THR A 96 -6.69 -6.13 -0.63
C THR A 96 -5.79 -5.52 -1.69
N GLN A 97 -5.11 -4.44 -1.31
CA GLN A 97 -3.92 -3.91 -1.98
C GLN A 97 -2.74 -3.86 -1.01
N ARG A 98 -1.52 -3.93 -1.53
CA ARG A 98 -0.33 -3.64 -0.71
C ARG A 98 -0.32 -2.17 -0.32
N ALA A 99 -0.07 -1.89 0.94
CA ALA A 99 0.20 -0.54 1.38
C ALA A 99 1.45 0.01 0.69
N ILE A 100 1.53 1.32 0.52
CA ILE A 100 2.67 1.98 -0.10
C ILE A 100 3.33 2.92 0.89
N GLY A 101 4.64 2.74 1.06
CA GLY A 101 5.48 3.58 1.89
C GLY A 101 6.15 4.73 1.11
N PRO A 102 6.89 5.62 1.82
CA PRO A 102 7.03 5.59 3.28
C PRO A 102 5.77 6.03 4.01
N VAL A 103 4.99 6.97 3.47
CA VAL A 103 3.74 7.47 4.04
C VAL A 103 2.65 7.43 2.98
N SER A 104 1.47 6.96 3.35
CA SER A 104 0.30 7.06 2.48
C SER A 104 -1.00 7.25 3.27
N TYR A 105 -2.00 7.85 2.57
CA TYR A 105 -3.39 7.84 2.99
C TYR A 105 -4.17 6.92 2.06
N THR A 106 -4.97 6.05 2.64
CA THR A 106 -5.92 5.24 1.89
C THR A 106 -7.32 5.54 2.38
N SER A 107 -8.22 5.90 1.50
CA SER A 107 -9.61 6.18 1.85
C SER A 107 -10.58 5.43 0.94
N VAL A 108 -11.78 5.21 1.45
CA VAL A 108 -12.87 4.55 0.74
C VAL A 108 -14.21 5.05 1.24
N LYS A 109 -15.18 5.17 0.35
CA LYS A 109 -16.57 5.42 0.67
C LYS A 109 -17.28 4.10 0.89
N LEU A 110 -17.98 3.97 2.01
CA LEU A 110 -18.77 2.80 2.41
C LEU A 110 -20.23 3.17 2.57
N ASP A 111 -21.12 2.50 1.83
CA ASP A 111 -22.56 2.50 2.10
C ASP A 111 -22.93 1.25 2.90
N ALA A 112 -23.26 1.48 4.17
CA ALA A 112 -23.62 0.47 5.17
C ALA A 112 -25.14 0.29 5.33
N SER A 113 -25.95 0.89 4.45
CA SER A 113 -27.42 0.94 4.59
C SER A 113 -28.09 -0.45 4.59
N ARG A 114 -27.43 -1.43 4.00
CA ARG A 114 -27.96 -2.79 3.81
C ARG A 114 -27.27 -3.84 4.70
N LEU A 115 -26.46 -3.41 5.65
CA LEU A 115 -25.90 -4.31 6.67
C LEU A 115 -27.01 -4.86 7.56
N LYS A 116 -26.91 -6.12 7.92
CA LYS A 116 -27.77 -6.80 8.90
C LYS A 116 -27.11 -6.91 10.26
N VAL A 117 -27.87 -7.16 11.28
CA VAL A 117 -27.36 -7.32 12.65
C VAL A 117 -26.27 -8.38 12.71
N GLY A 118 -25.13 -8.02 13.28
CA GLY A 118 -23.92 -8.84 13.35
C GLY A 118 -22.94 -8.58 12.21
N ASP A 119 -23.33 -7.84 11.16
CA ASP A 119 -22.38 -7.47 10.10
C ASP A 119 -21.39 -6.43 10.59
N GLU A 120 -20.16 -6.59 10.11
CA GLU A 120 -19.09 -5.61 10.16
C GLU A 120 -18.48 -5.47 8.77
N ALA A 121 -18.35 -4.24 8.27
CA ALA A 121 -17.73 -3.93 6.99
C ALA A 121 -16.88 -2.67 7.08
N GLY A 122 -15.75 -2.61 6.37
CA GLY A 122 -14.89 -1.45 6.48
C GLY A 122 -13.54 -1.54 5.80
N LEU A 123 -12.61 -0.75 6.32
CA LEU A 123 -11.23 -0.58 5.87
C LEU A 123 -10.28 -1.19 6.92
N GLY A 124 -9.50 -2.20 6.52
CA GLY A 124 -8.54 -2.88 7.39
C GLY A 124 -7.10 -2.61 6.99
N ALA A 125 -6.21 -2.73 7.96
CA ALA A 125 -4.77 -2.86 7.77
C ALA A 125 -4.39 -4.29 8.18
N ILE A 126 -4.29 -5.19 7.19
CA ILE A 126 -3.96 -6.59 7.46
C ILE A 126 -2.47 -6.72 7.66
N ASN A 127 -2.13 -7.16 8.84
CA ASN A 127 -0.84 -7.61 9.32
C ASN A 127 -1.13 -8.60 10.47
N THR A 128 -0.14 -9.00 11.21
CA THR A 128 -0.30 -9.72 12.48
C THR A 128 0.56 -9.01 13.53
N PRO A 129 -0.04 -8.19 14.40
CA PRO A 129 -1.47 -7.90 14.60
C PRO A 129 -2.08 -7.02 13.49
N TYR A 130 -3.40 -7.12 13.28
CA TYR A 130 -4.16 -6.27 12.36
C TYR A 130 -4.87 -5.12 13.07
N ALA A 131 -5.21 -4.10 12.30
CA ALA A 131 -6.08 -3.01 12.74
C ALA A 131 -7.24 -2.81 11.75
N SER A 132 -8.35 -2.25 12.19
CA SER A 132 -9.50 -1.99 11.34
C SER A 132 -10.35 -0.83 11.81
N LEU A 133 -10.95 -0.13 10.83
CA LEU A 133 -12.07 0.78 11.05
C LEU A 133 -13.23 0.31 10.19
N GLY A 134 -14.36 -0.01 10.81
CA GLY A 134 -15.54 -0.48 10.11
C GLY A 134 -16.84 0.05 10.70
N VAL A 135 -17.92 -0.21 9.96
CA VAL A 135 -19.28 -0.01 10.42
C VAL A 135 -19.83 -1.35 10.86
N VAL A 136 -20.32 -1.40 12.09
CA VAL A 136 -20.97 -2.57 12.68
C VAL A 136 -22.45 -2.30 12.82
N LYS A 137 -23.28 -3.22 12.33
CA LYS A 137 -24.72 -3.18 12.55
C LYS A 137 -25.07 -3.97 13.82
N THR A 138 -25.55 -3.25 14.81
CA THR A 138 -26.12 -3.80 16.06
C THR A 138 -27.64 -3.69 16.04
N ASP A 139 -28.30 -4.28 17.04
CA ASP A 139 -29.74 -4.12 17.24
C ASP A 139 -30.13 -2.66 17.50
N LYS A 140 -29.21 -1.85 18.04
CA LYS A 140 -29.40 -0.42 18.32
C LYS A 140 -29.10 0.50 17.13
N GLY A 141 -28.55 -0.02 16.04
CA GLY A 141 -28.23 0.78 14.84
C GLY A 141 -26.82 0.56 14.29
N LEU A 142 -26.37 1.48 13.45
CA LEU A 142 -25.02 1.47 12.90
C LEU A 142 -24.05 2.17 13.83
N ASN A 143 -22.88 1.59 14.00
CA ASN A 143 -21.80 2.14 14.79
C ASN A 143 -20.47 2.02 14.05
N LEU A 144 -19.63 3.03 14.15
CA LEU A 144 -18.22 2.91 13.82
C LEU A 144 -17.53 2.09 14.92
N ARG A 145 -16.65 1.19 14.52
CA ARG A 145 -15.75 0.43 15.40
C ARG A 145 -14.34 0.54 14.88
N CYS A 146 -13.47 1.16 15.64
CA CYS A 146 -12.04 1.15 15.41
C CYS A 146 -11.41 0.12 16.34
N TYR A 147 -10.64 -0.82 15.79
CA TYR A 147 -10.07 -1.94 16.53
C TYR A 147 -8.57 -2.06 16.28
N ASP A 148 -7.82 -2.19 17.33
CA ASP A 148 -6.39 -2.52 17.34
C ASP A 148 -6.17 -3.89 17.99
N GLN A 149 -5.79 -4.88 17.20
CA GLN A 149 -5.50 -6.22 17.70
C GLN A 149 -4.25 -6.27 18.57
N ASN A 150 -3.29 -5.37 18.36
CA ASN A 150 -2.05 -5.35 19.13
C ASN A 150 -2.28 -5.05 20.60
N THR A 151 -3.18 -4.12 20.88
CA THR A 151 -3.55 -3.72 22.26
C THR A 151 -4.88 -4.31 22.71
N ASN A 152 -5.61 -4.98 21.81
CA ASN A 152 -6.98 -5.45 21.99
C ASN A 152 -7.96 -4.33 22.41
N LYS A 153 -7.68 -3.09 21.99
CA LYS A 153 -8.53 -1.93 22.27
C LYS A 153 -9.56 -1.71 21.18
N GLU A 154 -10.73 -1.28 21.58
CA GLU A 154 -11.82 -0.90 20.68
C GLU A 154 -12.34 0.50 21.02
N VAL A 155 -12.63 1.29 20.00
CA VAL A 155 -13.34 2.55 20.12
C VAL A 155 -14.61 2.48 19.30
N TRP A 156 -15.75 2.77 19.94
CA TRP A 156 -17.06 2.74 19.32
C TRP A 156 -17.65 4.14 19.23
N LYS A 157 -18.26 4.48 18.10
CA LYS A 157 -18.97 5.74 17.92
C LYS A 157 -20.28 5.50 17.15
N PRO A 158 -21.46 5.90 17.69
CA PRO A 158 -22.72 5.76 16.97
C PRO A 158 -22.71 6.51 15.64
N LEU A 159 -23.22 5.88 14.58
CA LEU A 159 -23.40 6.47 13.26
C LEU A 159 -24.89 6.87 13.08
N ALA A 160 -25.33 7.81 13.89
CA ALA A 160 -26.78 8.08 14.09
C ALA A 160 -27.49 8.70 12.88
N LYS A 161 -26.79 9.47 12.05
CA LYS A 161 -27.42 10.31 11.00
C LYS A 161 -27.08 9.88 9.57
N SER A 162 -26.10 9.04 9.36
CA SER A 162 -25.66 8.64 8.02
C SER A 162 -25.58 7.13 7.90
N LYS A 163 -25.91 6.62 6.73
CA LYS A 163 -25.66 5.23 6.34
C LYS A 163 -24.46 5.11 5.42
N VAL A 164 -23.94 6.25 4.96
CA VAL A 164 -22.75 6.37 4.14
C VAL A 164 -21.67 7.08 4.94
N VAL A 165 -20.46 6.55 4.90
CA VAL A 165 -19.28 7.09 5.59
C VAL A 165 -18.05 6.89 4.74
N TRP A 166 -17.12 7.83 4.81
CA TRP A 166 -15.77 7.67 4.26
C TRP A 166 -14.85 7.22 5.40
N LEU A 167 -14.11 6.17 5.15
CA LEU A 167 -13.10 5.62 6.06
C LEU A 167 -11.73 5.93 5.52
N ARG A 168 -10.78 6.30 6.37
CA ARG A 168 -9.41 6.60 5.96
C ARG A 168 -8.40 6.00 6.92
N LEU A 169 -7.36 5.42 6.34
CA LEU A 169 -6.16 4.94 7.01
C LEU A 169 -4.98 5.82 6.60
N TRP A 170 -4.32 6.43 7.55
CA TRP A 170 -2.98 6.97 7.40
C TRP A 170 -1.98 5.94 7.89
N GLY A 171 -0.90 5.73 7.13
CA GLY A 171 0.21 4.86 7.50
C GLY A 171 1.56 5.54 7.28
N ASP A 172 2.40 5.54 8.32
CA ASP A 172 3.83 5.81 8.25
C ASP A 172 4.55 4.46 8.45
N TYR A 173 4.97 3.88 7.35
CA TYR A 173 5.50 2.51 7.34
C TYR A 173 6.97 2.46 7.75
N ASP A 174 7.70 3.58 7.72
CA ASP A 174 9.04 3.67 8.28
C ASP A 174 9.01 3.63 9.82
N LYS A 175 7.98 4.25 10.40
CA LYS A 175 7.75 4.23 11.86
C LYS A 175 6.83 3.12 12.32
N SER A 176 6.30 2.33 11.38
CA SER A 176 5.30 1.29 11.69
C SER A 176 4.06 1.83 12.41
N GLN A 177 3.59 3.01 12.04
CA GLN A 177 2.48 3.72 12.67
C GLN A 177 1.26 3.79 11.76
N LEU A 178 0.08 3.61 12.35
CA LEU A 178 -1.21 3.69 11.68
C LEU A 178 -2.15 4.61 12.45
N GLN A 179 -2.99 5.37 11.73
CA GLN A 179 -4.07 6.16 12.33
C GLN A 179 -5.31 6.07 11.45
N TYR A 180 -6.45 5.78 12.08
CA TYR A 180 -7.73 5.81 11.40
C TYR A 180 -8.44 7.14 11.58
N SER A 181 -9.19 7.52 10.56
CA SER A 181 -10.12 8.63 10.58
C SER A 181 -11.36 8.31 9.73
N TYR A 182 -12.45 9.01 9.98
CA TYR A 182 -13.69 8.90 9.22
C TYR A 182 -14.22 10.28 8.84
N SER A 183 -15.10 10.31 7.84
CA SER A 183 -15.80 11.51 7.43
C SER A 183 -17.24 11.16 7.05
N LEU A 184 -18.16 12.08 7.30
CA LEU A 184 -19.57 11.94 6.89
C LEU A 184 -19.89 12.65 5.58
N ASP A 185 -18.97 13.46 5.07
CA ASP A 185 -19.12 14.27 3.87
C ASP A 185 -17.98 14.08 2.84
N GLY A 186 -16.98 13.24 3.18
CA GLY A 186 -15.79 12.99 2.37
C GLY A 186 -14.76 14.13 2.36
N LYS A 187 -14.99 15.20 3.14
CA LYS A 187 -14.13 16.39 3.18
C LYS A 187 -13.55 16.66 4.56
N ASN A 188 -14.41 16.65 5.58
CA ASN A 188 -14.04 16.89 6.95
C ASN A 188 -13.76 15.57 7.67
N TRP A 189 -12.53 15.41 8.16
CA TRP A 189 -12.05 14.15 8.73
C TRP A 189 -11.86 14.27 10.24
N GLU A 190 -12.39 13.29 10.97
CA GLU A 190 -12.19 13.12 12.40
C GLU A 190 -11.38 11.85 12.67
N ASN A 191 -10.36 11.97 13.52
CA ASN A 191 -9.63 10.79 13.98
C ASN A 191 -10.50 9.94 14.90
N ILE A 192 -10.31 8.63 14.86
CA ILE A 192 -10.97 7.67 15.72
C ILE A 192 -9.95 6.62 16.20
N GLY A 193 -9.97 6.36 17.52
CA GLY A 193 -8.94 5.56 18.16
C GLY A 193 -7.62 6.31 18.34
N GLU A 194 -6.73 5.69 19.10
CA GLU A 194 -5.35 6.15 19.27
C GLU A 194 -4.51 5.78 18.04
N GLN A 195 -3.31 6.34 17.94
CA GLN A 195 -2.32 5.90 16.97
C GLN A 195 -1.88 4.48 17.31
N MET A 196 -1.87 3.60 16.32
CA MET A 196 -1.60 2.18 16.45
C MET A 196 -0.22 1.82 15.93
N LEU A 197 0.37 0.77 16.47
CA LEU A 197 1.61 0.20 15.95
C LEU A 197 1.29 -1.00 15.06
N SER A 198 1.93 -1.04 13.89
CA SER A 198 1.90 -2.19 12.99
C SER A 198 3.34 -2.68 12.73
N PRO A 199 3.97 -3.32 13.73
CA PRO A 199 5.36 -3.71 13.64
C PRO A 199 5.57 -4.78 12.57
N TYR A 200 6.79 -4.82 12.03
CA TYR A 200 7.20 -5.90 11.15
C TYR A 200 7.08 -7.26 11.86
N GLN A 201 6.52 -8.24 11.15
CA GLN A 201 6.31 -9.59 11.68
C GLN A 201 6.83 -10.64 10.70
N LEU A 202 7.73 -11.50 11.16
CA LEU A 202 8.23 -12.63 10.36
C LEU A 202 7.11 -13.59 9.93
N LYS A 203 6.04 -13.67 10.71
CA LYS A 203 4.91 -14.59 10.43
C LYS A 203 4.11 -14.24 9.19
N THR A 204 4.15 -13.00 8.73
CA THR A 204 3.32 -12.53 7.61
C THR A 204 4.10 -12.32 6.32
N PHE A 205 5.39 -12.05 6.34
CA PHE A 205 6.29 -11.83 5.19
C PHE A 205 5.79 -10.89 4.08
N GLN A 206 4.65 -10.26 4.24
CA GLN A 206 3.97 -9.52 3.17
C GLN A 206 3.93 -8.02 3.38
N GLY A 207 4.31 -7.53 4.55
CA GLY A 207 4.04 -6.16 4.96
C GLY A 207 2.53 -5.89 5.13
N VAL A 208 2.18 -4.64 5.43
CA VAL A 208 0.79 -4.24 5.60
C VAL A 208 0.03 -4.28 4.29
N ARG A 209 -1.18 -4.83 4.32
CA ARG A 209 -2.14 -4.80 3.21
C ARG A 209 -3.38 -4.04 3.62
N VAL A 210 -3.74 -3.06 2.82
CA VAL A 210 -5.01 -2.36 2.98
C VAL A 210 -6.13 -3.24 2.47
N ALA A 211 -7.22 -3.37 3.22
CA ALA A 211 -8.29 -4.34 2.97
C ALA A 211 -9.68 -3.71 2.99
N LEU A 212 -10.49 -4.06 2.01
CA LEU A 212 -11.94 -3.87 2.03
C LEU A 212 -12.59 -5.19 2.43
N TYR A 213 -13.45 -5.16 3.44
CA TYR A 213 -14.00 -6.37 4.01
C TYR A 213 -15.47 -6.23 4.41
N ALA A 214 -16.17 -7.36 4.42
CA ALA A 214 -17.50 -7.49 5.01
C ALA A 214 -17.69 -8.91 5.55
N PHE A 215 -18.12 -9.03 6.80
CA PHE A 215 -18.41 -10.33 7.41
C PHE A 215 -19.48 -10.23 8.51
N ASN A 216 -20.07 -11.36 8.90
CA ASN A 216 -21.05 -11.43 9.97
C ASN A 216 -20.49 -12.21 11.17
N LYS A 217 -20.44 -11.56 12.35
CA LYS A 217 -19.93 -12.16 13.58
C LYS A 217 -20.88 -13.17 14.23
N LYS A 218 -22.16 -13.14 13.87
CA LYS A 218 -23.17 -14.11 14.36
C LYS A 218 -23.16 -15.41 13.58
N GLU A 219 -22.16 -15.60 12.71
CA GLU A 219 -21.99 -16.79 11.85
C GLU A 219 -23.17 -17.05 10.90
N LEU A 220 -23.88 -15.99 10.52
CA LEU A 220 -24.99 -16.02 9.57
C LEU A 220 -24.57 -15.35 8.26
N ASN A 221 -25.27 -15.70 7.16
CA ASN A 221 -25.22 -14.90 5.95
C ASN A 221 -25.90 -13.55 6.23
N GLY A 222 -25.10 -12.51 6.17
CA GLY A 222 -25.53 -11.16 6.54
C GLY A 222 -26.18 -10.40 5.42
N GLY A 223 -26.02 -9.08 5.47
CA GLY A 223 -26.40 -8.14 4.42
C GLY A 223 -25.28 -7.92 3.42
N VAL A 224 -25.24 -6.72 2.87
CA VAL A 224 -24.22 -6.31 1.90
C VAL A 224 -23.60 -4.97 2.29
N ALA A 225 -22.34 -4.81 1.96
CA ALA A 225 -21.58 -3.57 2.03
C ALA A 225 -21.21 -3.13 0.63
N ASP A 226 -21.43 -1.87 0.31
CA ASP A 226 -21.07 -1.29 -0.97
C ASP A 226 -19.90 -0.30 -0.80
N PHE A 227 -18.85 -0.47 -1.59
CA PHE A 227 -17.65 0.36 -1.57
C PHE A 227 -17.49 1.11 -2.88
N ASP A 228 -17.03 2.37 -2.77
CA ASP A 228 -16.79 3.27 -3.89
C ASP A 228 -15.66 4.24 -3.54
N ASP A 229 -15.18 5.00 -4.52
CA ASP A 229 -14.23 6.10 -4.35
C ASP A 229 -13.00 5.71 -3.52
N PHE A 230 -12.40 4.55 -3.86
CA PHE A 230 -11.16 4.12 -3.21
C PHE A 230 -9.98 4.95 -3.71
N LYS A 231 -9.30 5.62 -2.81
CA LYS A 231 -8.17 6.50 -3.10
C LYS A 231 -6.94 6.10 -2.31
N VAL A 232 -5.79 6.21 -2.97
CA VAL A 232 -4.47 6.12 -2.35
C VAL A 232 -3.72 7.40 -2.67
N GLU A 233 -3.34 8.13 -1.63
CA GLU A 233 -2.58 9.37 -1.73
C GLU A 233 -1.18 9.15 -1.14
N GLU A 234 -0.17 9.57 -1.87
CA GLU A 234 1.25 9.46 -1.50
C GLU A 234 1.81 10.88 -1.31
N PRO A 235 1.68 11.48 -0.11
CA PRO A 235 1.99 12.90 0.10
C PRO A 235 3.46 13.26 -0.13
N LEU A 236 4.35 12.27 -0.11
CA LEU A 236 5.78 12.44 -0.34
C LEU A 236 6.20 12.14 -1.80
N ALA A 237 5.25 11.74 -2.65
CA ALA A 237 5.51 11.41 -4.05
C ALA A 237 4.70 12.33 -4.96
N ASP A 238 5.36 13.31 -5.56
CA ASP A 238 4.75 14.08 -6.64
C ASP A 238 4.95 13.35 -7.97
N ARG A 239 3.95 12.59 -8.37
CA ARG A 239 3.96 11.83 -9.63
C ARG A 239 3.58 12.69 -10.84
N THR A 240 3.18 13.94 -10.61
CA THR A 240 2.84 14.90 -11.67
C THR A 240 4.00 15.83 -11.99
N ALA A 241 5.02 15.87 -11.14
CA ALA A 241 6.19 16.70 -11.35
C ALA A 241 6.92 16.30 -12.63
N ASN A 242 7.24 17.27 -13.43
CA ASN A 242 8.09 17.09 -14.58
C ASN A 242 9.50 16.68 -14.14
N LEU A 243 10.09 15.73 -14.85
CA LEU A 243 11.48 15.37 -14.61
C LEU A 243 12.37 16.61 -14.77
N PRO A 244 13.28 16.88 -13.85
CA PRO A 244 14.15 18.08 -13.88
C PRO A 244 15.30 17.91 -14.87
N ILE A 245 14.99 17.62 -16.13
CA ILE A 245 15.98 17.44 -17.20
C ILE A 245 16.85 18.69 -17.33
N GLY A 246 18.16 18.50 -17.42
CA GLY A 246 19.16 19.57 -17.50
C GLY A 246 19.39 20.33 -16.19
N LYS A 247 18.70 19.95 -15.13
CA LYS A 247 18.88 20.59 -13.80
C LYS A 247 19.89 19.79 -12.95
N THR A 248 20.52 20.51 -12.02
CA THR A 248 21.33 19.90 -10.97
C THR A 248 20.43 19.64 -9.77
N ILE A 249 20.41 18.40 -9.33
CA ILE A 249 19.62 17.93 -8.18
C ILE A 249 20.50 17.39 -7.07
N ARG A 250 19.92 17.17 -5.91
CA ARG A 250 20.46 16.44 -4.77
C ARG A 250 19.39 15.47 -4.29
N PHE A 251 19.80 14.35 -3.73
CA PHE A 251 18.91 13.42 -3.04
C PHE A 251 19.16 13.55 -1.54
N SER A 252 18.13 13.83 -0.78
CA SER A 252 18.21 13.83 0.67
C SER A 252 17.32 12.73 1.25
N ASN A 253 17.82 12.11 2.31
CA ASN A 253 17.05 11.19 3.11
C ASN A 253 16.02 12.00 3.93
N LEU A 254 14.75 11.63 3.85
CA LEU A 254 13.69 12.32 4.57
C LEU A 254 13.74 12.13 6.09
N ALA A 255 14.37 11.03 6.56
CA ALA A 255 14.40 10.73 7.98
C ALA A 255 15.43 11.60 8.75
N ASP A 256 16.58 11.87 8.16
CA ASP A 256 17.70 12.54 8.85
C ASP A 256 18.33 13.69 8.05
N GLY A 257 17.83 13.96 6.84
CA GLY A 257 18.36 14.99 5.96
C GLY A 257 19.73 14.66 5.35
N SER A 258 20.27 13.45 5.54
CA SER A 258 21.53 13.03 4.93
C SER A 258 21.45 13.07 3.41
N LEU A 259 22.55 13.39 2.76
CA LEU A 259 22.63 13.49 1.30
C LEU A 259 23.22 12.22 0.69
N MET A 260 22.74 11.85 -0.48
CA MET A 260 23.38 10.84 -1.30
C MET A 260 24.63 11.42 -1.96
N ASP A 261 25.76 10.76 -1.86
CA ASP A 261 27.00 11.13 -2.53
C ASP A 261 27.51 10.04 -3.48
N ALA A 262 28.33 10.47 -4.44
CA ALA A 262 28.97 9.62 -5.44
C ALA A 262 30.48 9.63 -5.23
N THR A 263 30.96 9.10 -4.11
CA THR A 263 32.37 8.90 -3.86
C THR A 263 32.86 7.57 -4.44
N GLY A 264 33.99 7.60 -5.08
CA GLY A 264 34.86 6.53 -5.67
C GLY A 264 34.28 5.13 -5.98
N HIS A 265 33.44 4.55 -5.18
CA HIS A 265 33.03 3.14 -5.27
C HIS A 265 31.50 2.90 -5.33
N GLY A 266 30.71 3.92 -5.61
CA GLY A 266 29.26 3.81 -5.76
C GLY A 266 28.50 4.94 -5.06
N LEU A 267 27.20 4.79 -4.95
CA LEU A 267 26.34 5.70 -4.22
C LEU A 267 26.40 5.35 -2.73
N MET A 268 26.66 6.33 -1.90
CA MET A 268 26.73 6.19 -0.46
C MET A 268 25.86 7.25 0.22
N HIS A 269 25.37 6.95 1.41
CA HIS A 269 24.80 7.95 2.29
C HIS A 269 25.89 8.77 2.96
N SER A 270 25.81 10.07 2.81
CA SER A 270 26.66 11.01 3.51
C SER A 270 25.87 11.66 4.64
N SER A 271 26.29 11.49 5.86
CA SER A 271 25.78 12.22 7.03
C SER A 271 26.16 13.70 7.00
N SER A 272 26.55 14.25 5.86
CA SER A 272 27.41 15.39 5.88
C SER A 272 26.78 16.70 5.44
N ASN A 273 26.89 17.59 6.34
CA ASN A 273 27.24 18.97 6.15
C ASN A 273 28.76 19.17 5.85
N ARG A 274 29.47 18.15 5.35
CA ARG A 274 30.91 18.29 5.05
C ARG A 274 31.12 19.26 3.91
N LYS A 275 31.82 20.33 4.15
CA LYS A 275 32.14 21.40 3.18
C LYS A 275 32.91 20.87 1.96
N ASP A 276 33.66 19.78 2.15
CA ASP A 276 34.48 19.12 1.16
C ASP A 276 33.71 18.24 0.14
N MET A 277 32.46 17.88 0.44
CA MET A 277 31.65 17.02 -0.42
C MET A 277 30.65 17.77 -1.31
N ARG A 278 30.74 19.07 -1.43
CA ARG A 278 29.76 19.93 -2.10
C ARG A 278 29.42 19.52 -3.55
N ASN A 279 30.38 18.98 -4.27
CA ASN A 279 30.19 18.59 -5.67
C ASN A 279 29.79 17.12 -5.80
N GLN A 280 30.17 16.26 -4.87
CA GLN A 280 29.91 14.82 -4.90
C GLN A 280 28.42 14.48 -4.64
N VAL A 281 27.67 15.41 -4.05
CA VAL A 281 26.23 15.29 -3.78
C VAL A 281 25.36 15.91 -4.87
N LYS A 282 25.95 16.38 -5.96
CA LYS A 282 25.27 17.03 -7.07
C LYS A 282 25.21 16.10 -8.27
N PHE A 283 24.04 15.99 -8.86
CA PHE A 283 23.80 15.18 -10.03
C PHE A 283 23.08 16.02 -11.09
N VAL A 284 23.55 16.02 -12.31
CA VAL A 284 22.85 16.59 -13.45
C VAL A 284 21.94 15.52 -14.03
N VAL A 285 20.68 15.84 -14.23
CA VAL A 285 19.70 14.94 -14.86
C VAL A 285 19.80 15.08 -16.37
N GLU A 286 20.22 14.04 -17.06
CA GLU A 286 20.29 14.00 -18.52
C GLU A 286 19.20 13.12 -19.09
N ASP A 287 18.53 13.61 -20.15
CA ASP A 287 17.61 12.79 -20.94
C ASP A 287 18.40 11.79 -21.80
N ARG A 288 18.02 10.53 -21.74
CA ARG A 288 18.57 9.44 -22.57
C ARG A 288 17.57 8.95 -23.62
N GLY A 289 16.47 9.65 -23.76
CA GLY A 289 15.39 9.30 -24.67
C GLY A 289 14.55 8.11 -24.22
N LYS A 290 13.41 7.91 -24.86
CA LYS A 290 12.48 6.80 -24.59
C LYS A 290 12.09 6.67 -23.09
N GLY A 291 11.92 7.81 -22.39
CA GLY A 291 11.54 7.86 -20.97
C GLY A 291 12.66 7.45 -20.00
N LYS A 292 13.91 7.43 -20.43
CA LYS A 292 15.08 7.11 -19.57
C LYS A 292 15.84 8.38 -19.25
N ILE A 293 16.35 8.44 -18.04
CA ILE A 293 17.27 9.48 -17.58
C ILE A 293 18.58 8.85 -17.11
N ALA A 294 19.62 9.64 -17.08
CA ALA A 294 20.88 9.35 -16.41
C ALA A 294 21.20 10.46 -15.41
N LEU A 295 21.84 10.11 -14.35
CA LEU A 295 22.38 11.06 -13.35
C LEU A 295 23.87 11.17 -13.59
N LYS A 296 24.32 12.36 -13.98
CA LYS A 296 25.74 12.65 -14.20
C LYS A 296 26.31 13.33 -12.96
N THR A 297 27.38 12.78 -12.45
CA THR A 297 28.13 13.33 -11.32
C THR A 297 28.99 14.51 -11.74
N ALA A 298 29.49 15.30 -10.79
CA ALA A 298 30.34 16.46 -11.07
C ALA A 298 31.67 16.10 -11.73
N ASP A 299 32.17 14.89 -11.53
CA ASP A 299 33.38 14.35 -12.18
C ASP A 299 33.09 13.63 -13.51
N GLY A 300 31.86 13.76 -14.03
CA GLY A 300 31.47 13.27 -15.35
C GLY A 300 31.07 11.81 -15.44
N ARG A 301 31.07 11.06 -14.34
CA ARG A 301 30.59 9.68 -14.28
C ARG A 301 29.06 9.64 -14.28
N TYR A 302 28.49 8.47 -14.54
CA TYR A 302 27.06 8.23 -14.53
C TYR A 302 26.69 7.22 -13.45
N VAL A 303 25.51 7.39 -12.91
CA VAL A 303 24.89 6.51 -11.91
C VAL A 303 23.65 5.86 -12.53
#